data_95db5bb1fb6e9b10ad0bcec1a2da2b54
#
_entry.id   95db5bb1fb6e9b10ad0bcec1a2da2b54
#
_cell.length_a   1.000
_cell.length_b   1.000
_cell.length_c   1.000
_cell.angle_alpha   90.00
_cell.angle_beta   90.00
_cell.angle_gamma   90.00
#
_symmetry.space_group_name_H-M   'P 1'
#
loop_
_entity.id
_entity.type
_entity.pdbx_description
1 polymer ?
#
loop_
_entity_poly.entity_id
_entity_poly.type
_entity_poly.pdbx_seq_one_letter_code
_entity_poly.pdbx_strand_id
1 'polypeptide(L)'
;SYLEGCTAPMRDENQLHAAIVEIVAHERAEVKYSTVQNWYPGDKEGKGGIYNFVTKRGLCKGEGSKISWTQVETGSAITWKYPSCILAGDNSVGEFYSVAVTNNYQQADTGTKMIHLGRNTRSTIVSKGISAGHSQNSYRGLVKVSPRAEGARNHSQCDSLLLSSTCGAHTFPYTDIQNETAVVEHEATTSKISEEQLFYCRQRGISVEEAVGLIVNGYAREVMNKLPMEFAVEAQNCLLYTSPSPRDRG
;
A
#
# COMPACT_ATOMS: atom_id res chain seq x y z
N SER A 1 1.20 -18.57 6.46
CA SER A 1 0.60 -17.24 6.27
C SER A 1 0.10 -16.70 7.60
N TYR A 2 0.26 -15.42 7.80
CA TYR A 2 -0.29 -14.67 8.93
C TYR A 2 -1.22 -13.58 8.41
N LEU A 3 -2.31 -13.36 9.11
CA LEU A 3 -3.35 -12.45 8.69
C LEU A 3 -3.84 -11.63 9.90
N GLU A 4 -3.87 -10.32 9.74
CA GLU A 4 -4.23 -9.38 10.79
C GLU A 4 -5.30 -8.41 10.26
N GLY A 5 -6.44 -8.36 10.95
CA GLY A 5 -7.49 -7.37 10.76
C GLY A 5 -7.58 -6.48 12.01
N CYS A 6 -7.53 -5.17 11.82
CA CYS A 6 -7.61 -4.22 12.93
C CYS A 6 -8.66 -3.15 12.67
N THR A 7 -9.49 -2.91 13.67
CA THR A 7 -10.47 -1.82 13.71
C THR A 7 -10.39 -1.12 15.07
N ALA A 8 -10.76 0.14 15.14
CA ALA A 8 -10.85 0.87 16.40
C ALA A 8 -12.19 1.61 16.53
N PRO A 9 -12.71 1.75 17.76
CA PRO A 9 -13.89 2.54 18.02
C PRO A 9 -13.66 4.03 17.78
N MET A 10 -14.75 4.74 17.44
CA MET A 10 -14.76 6.19 17.29
C MET A 10 -14.55 6.86 18.65
N ARG A 11 -13.62 7.82 18.72
CA ARG A 11 -13.39 8.70 19.89
C ARG A 11 -13.00 10.09 19.41
N ASP A 12 -13.36 11.11 20.18
CA ASP A 12 -13.07 12.52 19.87
C ASP A 12 -11.60 12.90 20.07
N GLU A 13 -10.80 12.02 20.68
CA GLU A 13 -9.39 12.23 20.96
C GLU A 13 -8.52 11.45 19.97
N ASN A 14 -7.33 11.98 19.69
CA ASN A 14 -6.32 11.24 18.94
C ASN A 14 -5.79 10.06 19.76
N GLN A 15 -5.66 8.92 19.11
CA GLN A 15 -5.10 7.71 19.73
C GLN A 15 -3.92 7.21 18.90
N LEU A 16 -2.86 6.80 19.57
CA LEU A 16 -1.69 6.20 18.93
C LEU A 16 -1.83 4.68 18.88
N HIS A 17 -1.77 4.13 17.68
CA HIS A 17 -1.46 2.73 17.43
C HIS A 17 -0.02 2.63 16.94
N ALA A 18 0.85 1.99 17.72
CA ALA A 18 2.23 1.76 17.34
C ALA A 18 2.55 0.25 17.39
N ALA A 19 3.13 -0.27 16.31
CA ALA A 19 3.48 -1.68 16.24
C ALA A 19 4.83 -1.89 15.54
N ILE A 20 5.56 -2.90 16.01
CA ILE A 20 6.79 -3.40 15.40
C ILE A 20 6.61 -4.89 15.12
N VAL A 21 6.86 -5.30 13.87
CA VAL A 21 6.85 -6.70 13.47
C VAL A 21 8.21 -7.05 12.90
N GLU A 22 8.79 -8.16 13.38
CA GLU A 22 10.06 -8.66 12.86
C GLU A 22 9.90 -10.12 12.43
N ILE A 23 10.34 -10.42 11.19
CA ILE A 23 10.26 -11.75 10.59
C ILE A 23 11.64 -12.15 10.09
N VAL A 24 12.07 -13.35 10.47
CA VAL A 24 13.27 -13.99 9.92
C VAL A 24 12.88 -15.26 9.18
N ALA A 25 13.08 -15.27 7.86
CA ALA A 25 12.86 -16.43 7.03
C ALA A 25 14.15 -17.21 6.82
N HIS A 26 14.17 -18.47 7.27
CA HIS A 26 15.29 -19.40 7.08
C HIS A 26 15.25 -20.05 5.69
N GLU A 27 16.15 -20.97 5.42
CA GLU A 27 16.29 -21.63 4.13
C GLU A 27 14.95 -22.16 3.59
N ARG A 28 14.59 -21.74 2.37
CA ARG A 28 13.36 -22.09 1.64
C ARG A 28 12.05 -21.79 2.39
N ALA A 29 12.11 -21.04 3.50
CA ALA A 29 10.91 -20.65 4.21
C ALA A 29 10.16 -19.57 3.44
N GLU A 30 8.85 -19.74 3.31
CA GLU A 30 7.95 -18.76 2.70
C GLU A 30 7.01 -18.19 3.76
N VAL A 31 7.01 -16.87 3.93
CA VAL A 31 6.15 -16.16 4.87
C VAL A 31 5.29 -15.16 4.10
N LYS A 32 3.97 -15.28 4.22
CA LYS A 32 3.00 -14.29 3.77
C LYS A 32 2.39 -13.61 4.98
N TYR A 33 2.55 -12.29 5.06
CA TYR A 33 1.97 -11.47 6.12
C TYR A 33 1.02 -10.44 5.50
N SER A 34 -0.26 -10.58 5.80
CA SER A 34 -1.31 -9.74 5.24
C SER A 34 -1.99 -8.93 6.33
N THR A 35 -2.26 -7.64 6.06
CA THR A 35 -3.03 -6.78 6.97
C THR A 35 -4.14 -6.07 6.22
N VAL A 36 -5.32 -6.03 6.85
CA VAL A 36 -6.41 -5.14 6.48
C VAL A 36 -6.71 -4.27 7.69
N GLN A 37 -6.46 -2.98 7.58
CA GLN A 37 -6.63 -2.03 8.67
C GLN A 37 -7.66 -0.98 8.26
N ASN A 38 -8.71 -0.88 9.09
CA ASN A 38 -9.77 0.10 8.95
C ASN A 38 -9.96 0.81 10.28
N TRP A 39 -9.30 1.94 10.41
CA TRP A 39 -9.26 2.73 11.64
C TRP A 39 -10.24 3.89 11.58
N TYR A 40 -10.53 4.49 12.73
CA TYR A 40 -11.31 5.72 12.78
C TYR A 40 -10.47 6.93 12.29
N PRO A 41 -10.95 7.66 11.26
CA PRO A 41 -10.18 8.73 10.62
C PRO A 41 -10.22 10.09 11.34
N GLY A 42 -11.05 10.26 12.34
CA GLY A 42 -11.44 11.53 12.91
C GLY A 42 -12.80 12.00 12.39
N ASP A 43 -13.25 13.16 12.84
CA ASP A 43 -14.50 13.78 12.41
C ASP A 43 -14.38 14.44 11.02
N LYS A 44 -15.48 15.10 10.58
CA LYS A 44 -15.51 15.78 9.27
C LYS A 44 -14.56 16.98 9.18
N GLU A 45 -14.21 17.56 10.30
CA GLU A 45 -13.27 18.68 10.43
C GLU A 45 -11.80 18.18 10.57
N GLY A 46 -11.58 16.87 10.60
CA GLY A 46 -10.25 16.24 10.74
C GLY A 46 -9.74 16.21 12.17
N LYS A 47 -10.63 16.33 13.18
CA LYS A 47 -10.26 16.23 14.60
C LYS A 47 -10.38 14.80 15.09
N GLY A 48 -9.51 14.42 16.02
CA GLY A 48 -9.46 13.06 16.55
C GLY A 48 -8.88 12.07 15.57
N GLY A 49 -9.23 10.80 15.74
CA GLY A 49 -8.80 9.72 14.87
C GLY A 49 -7.50 9.04 15.31
N ILE A 50 -7.16 7.98 14.62
CA ILE A 50 -6.04 7.11 14.96
C ILE A 50 -4.77 7.56 14.25
N TYR A 51 -3.66 7.65 14.98
CA TYR A 51 -2.31 7.72 14.45
C TYR A 51 -1.75 6.29 14.37
N ASN A 52 -1.61 5.78 13.16
CA ASN A 52 -1.21 4.40 12.89
C ASN A 52 0.25 4.34 12.44
N PHE A 53 1.17 4.10 13.39
CA PHE A 53 2.61 4.06 13.15
C PHE A 53 3.12 2.62 13.25
N VAL A 54 3.47 2.04 12.11
CA VAL A 54 3.87 0.63 12.05
C VAL A 54 5.19 0.47 11.30
N THR A 55 6.12 -0.24 11.94
CA THR A 55 7.36 -0.69 11.33
C THR A 55 7.35 -2.21 11.18
N LYS A 56 7.59 -2.71 9.97
CA LYS A 56 7.73 -4.14 9.70
C LYS A 56 9.09 -4.42 9.09
N ARG A 57 9.82 -5.38 9.65
CA ARG A 57 11.16 -5.75 9.22
C ARG A 57 11.20 -7.21 8.83
N GLY A 58 11.54 -7.50 7.58
CA GLY A 58 11.73 -8.85 7.06
C GLY A 58 13.20 -9.12 6.76
N LEU A 59 13.73 -10.24 7.25
CA LEU A 59 15.04 -10.75 6.89
C LEU A 59 14.89 -12.10 6.20
N CYS A 60 15.11 -12.13 4.89
CA CYS A 60 15.28 -13.34 4.11
C CYS A 60 16.72 -13.86 4.32
N LYS A 61 16.94 -14.56 5.45
CA LYS A 61 18.27 -15.00 5.88
C LYS A 61 18.77 -16.21 5.09
N GLY A 62 17.87 -17.15 4.82
CA GLY A 62 18.22 -18.40 4.17
C GLY A 62 18.16 -18.35 2.64
N GLU A 63 18.87 -19.26 1.98
CA GLU A 63 18.78 -19.42 0.54
C GLU A 63 17.34 -19.75 0.10
N GLY A 64 16.86 -19.14 -1.00
CA GLY A 64 15.54 -19.36 -1.55
C GLY A 64 14.38 -18.97 -0.63
N SER A 65 14.65 -18.23 0.46
CA SER A 65 13.60 -17.77 1.37
C SER A 65 12.77 -16.65 0.74
N LYS A 66 11.52 -16.53 1.20
CA LYS A 66 10.58 -15.54 0.67
C LYS A 66 9.78 -14.86 1.76
N ILE A 67 9.68 -13.54 1.70
CA ILE A 67 8.75 -12.75 2.53
C ILE A 67 7.87 -11.90 1.61
N SER A 68 6.55 -12.02 1.79
CA SER A 68 5.54 -11.26 1.07
C SER A 68 4.71 -10.45 2.06
N TRP A 69 4.73 -9.13 1.92
CA TRP A 69 3.91 -8.19 2.65
C TRP A 69 2.72 -7.78 1.78
N THR A 70 1.51 -7.97 2.28
CA THR A 70 0.29 -7.45 1.63
C THR A 70 -0.45 -6.58 2.63
N GLN A 71 -0.81 -5.35 2.24
CA GLN A 71 -1.52 -4.44 3.13
C GLN A 71 -2.60 -3.64 2.43
N VAL A 72 -3.72 -3.48 3.13
CA VAL A 72 -4.80 -2.56 2.77
C VAL A 72 -4.99 -1.62 3.96
N GLU A 73 -4.73 -0.35 3.72
CA GLU A 73 -4.79 0.71 4.73
C GLU A 73 -5.93 1.64 4.40
N THR A 74 -6.90 1.68 5.31
CA THR A 74 -8.03 2.60 5.22
C THR A 74 -8.28 3.22 6.60
N GLY A 75 -8.96 4.35 6.62
CA GLY A 75 -9.15 5.08 7.86
C GLY A 75 -7.85 5.73 8.32
N SER A 76 -7.64 5.83 9.63
CA SER A 76 -6.58 6.58 10.30
C SER A 76 -6.52 8.07 9.95
N ALA A 77 -6.35 8.92 10.92
CA ALA A 77 -6.05 10.34 10.68
C ALA A 77 -4.67 10.48 10.02
N ILE A 78 -3.69 9.74 10.55
CA ILE A 78 -2.33 9.67 10.02
C ILE A 78 -1.88 8.21 9.98
N THR A 79 -1.46 7.74 8.80
CA THR A 79 -0.80 6.44 8.63
C THR A 79 0.67 6.66 8.30
N TRP A 80 1.55 6.00 9.06
CA TRP A 80 2.99 5.97 8.79
C TRP A 80 3.47 4.52 8.86
N LYS A 81 3.64 3.87 7.69
CA LYS A 81 3.84 2.42 7.64
C LYS A 81 4.86 2.02 6.58
N TYR A 82 5.97 1.43 7.06
CA TYR A 82 7.09 1.04 6.21
C TYR A 82 7.54 -0.40 6.44
N PRO A 83 6.95 -1.39 5.75
CA PRO A 83 7.53 -2.72 5.65
C PRO A 83 8.88 -2.70 4.95
N SER A 84 9.75 -3.62 5.30
CA SER A 84 11.05 -3.79 4.65
C SER A 84 11.39 -5.26 4.46
N CYS A 85 12.21 -5.55 3.42
CA CYS A 85 12.84 -6.85 3.22
C CYS A 85 14.33 -6.68 3.00
N ILE A 86 15.14 -7.39 3.79
CA ILE A 86 16.56 -7.58 3.58
C ILE A 86 16.73 -8.96 2.95
N LEU A 87 17.16 -9.00 1.70
CA LEU A 87 17.35 -10.21 0.90
C LEU A 87 18.81 -10.66 1.03
N ALA A 88 19.11 -11.33 2.15
CA ALA A 88 20.47 -11.72 2.51
C ALA A 88 20.87 -13.10 1.94
N GLY A 89 19.93 -14.04 1.89
CA GLY A 89 20.15 -15.35 1.28
C GLY A 89 20.16 -15.28 -0.24
N ASP A 90 21.00 -16.08 -0.89
CA ASP A 90 20.98 -16.21 -2.35
C ASP A 90 19.62 -16.72 -2.83
N ASN A 91 19.18 -16.28 -4.00
CA ASN A 91 17.88 -16.62 -4.59
C ASN A 91 16.66 -16.20 -3.75
N SER A 92 16.83 -15.37 -2.72
CA SER A 92 15.71 -14.94 -1.88
C SER A 92 14.80 -13.92 -2.57
N VAL A 93 13.53 -13.87 -2.13
CA VAL A 93 12.47 -13.08 -2.76
C VAL A 93 11.77 -12.20 -1.73
N GLY A 94 11.61 -10.91 -2.06
CA GLY A 94 10.83 -9.95 -1.29
C GLY A 94 9.68 -9.40 -2.10
N GLU A 95 8.47 -9.41 -1.55
CA GLU A 95 7.29 -8.84 -2.22
C GLU A 95 6.60 -7.83 -1.32
N PHE A 96 6.11 -6.76 -1.92
CA PHE A 96 5.29 -5.75 -1.25
C PHE A 96 4.11 -5.37 -2.13
N TYR A 97 2.90 -5.58 -1.63
CA TYR A 97 1.64 -5.23 -2.26
C TYR A 97 0.86 -4.34 -1.31
N SER A 98 0.51 -3.12 -1.73
CA SER A 98 -0.13 -2.13 -0.88
C SER A 98 -1.25 -1.40 -1.58
N VAL A 99 -2.37 -1.21 -0.87
CA VAL A 99 -3.40 -0.21 -1.20
C VAL A 99 -3.54 0.70 -0.01
N ALA A 100 -3.43 2.01 -0.23
CA ALA A 100 -3.72 3.04 0.75
C ALA A 100 -4.85 3.94 0.24
N VAL A 101 -5.95 4.00 0.98
CA VAL A 101 -7.11 4.84 0.64
C VAL A 101 -7.27 5.92 1.69
N THR A 102 -7.27 7.16 1.24
CA THR A 102 -7.40 8.35 2.09
C THR A 102 -8.54 9.24 1.62
N ASN A 103 -9.26 9.81 2.56
CA ASN A 103 -10.36 10.75 2.31
C ASN A 103 -10.31 11.90 3.32
N ASN A 104 -11.14 12.93 3.15
CA ASN A 104 -11.23 14.11 4.01
C ASN A 104 -9.84 14.72 4.26
N TYR A 105 -9.38 14.79 5.48
CA TYR A 105 -8.08 15.35 5.89
C TYR A 105 -7.05 14.29 6.25
N GLN A 106 -7.30 13.02 5.92
CA GLN A 106 -6.40 11.92 6.21
C GLN A 106 -5.05 12.10 5.50
N GLN A 107 -4.00 11.62 6.15
CA GLN A 107 -2.65 11.59 5.60
C GLN A 107 -2.10 10.17 5.68
N ALA A 108 -1.64 9.64 4.57
CA ALA A 108 -0.95 8.38 4.52
C ALA A 108 0.45 8.57 3.94
N ASP A 109 1.47 8.19 4.69
CA ASP A 109 2.84 8.08 4.22
C ASP A 109 3.26 6.61 4.35
N THR A 110 3.21 5.91 3.24
CA THR A 110 3.47 4.47 3.17
C THR A 110 4.63 4.19 2.23
N GLY A 111 5.16 2.99 2.30
CA GLY A 111 6.22 2.60 1.39
C GLY A 111 6.94 1.36 1.83
N THR A 112 8.08 1.09 1.20
CA THR A 112 8.85 -0.12 1.50
C THR A 112 10.33 0.08 1.23
N LYS A 113 11.13 -0.81 1.82
CA LYS A 113 12.57 -0.91 1.55
C LYS A 113 12.91 -2.33 1.11
N MET A 114 13.48 -2.46 -0.08
CA MET A 114 14.01 -3.72 -0.60
C MET A 114 15.53 -3.62 -0.69
N ILE A 115 16.24 -4.41 0.12
CA ILE A 115 17.69 -4.37 0.24
C ILE A 115 18.26 -5.71 -0.21
N HIS A 116 18.91 -5.71 -1.37
CA HIS A 116 19.50 -6.89 -1.99
C HIS A 116 20.96 -7.04 -1.53
N LEU A 117 21.27 -8.14 -0.83
CA LEU A 117 22.59 -8.49 -0.33
C LEU A 117 23.10 -9.79 -0.95
N GLY A 118 22.23 -10.79 -1.12
CA GLY A 118 22.52 -12.08 -1.74
C GLY A 118 22.48 -12.03 -3.27
N ARG A 119 22.94 -13.08 -3.92
CA ARG A 119 22.95 -13.22 -5.38
C ARG A 119 21.60 -13.67 -5.91
N ASN A 120 21.27 -13.28 -7.15
CA ASN A 120 20.03 -13.65 -7.85
C ASN A 120 18.75 -13.35 -7.04
N THR A 121 18.82 -12.37 -6.17
CA THR A 121 17.68 -11.97 -5.35
C THR A 121 16.66 -11.20 -6.18
N ARG A 122 15.39 -11.32 -5.82
CA ARG A 122 14.29 -10.67 -6.54
C ARG A 122 13.39 -9.90 -5.60
N SER A 123 12.93 -8.72 -6.03
CA SER A 123 11.90 -7.99 -5.33
C SER A 123 10.83 -7.44 -6.27
N THR A 124 9.60 -7.41 -5.76
CA THR A 124 8.44 -6.83 -6.45
C THR A 124 7.76 -5.85 -5.51
N ILE A 125 7.47 -4.66 -6.01
CA ILE A 125 6.76 -3.61 -5.30
C ILE A 125 5.56 -3.21 -6.14
N VAL A 126 4.34 -3.33 -5.59
CA VAL A 126 3.12 -2.79 -6.18
C VAL A 126 2.41 -1.96 -5.13
N SER A 127 2.36 -0.64 -5.35
CA SER A 127 1.74 0.30 -4.44
C SER A 127 0.66 1.10 -5.15
N LYS A 128 -0.57 1.04 -4.65
CA LYS A 128 -1.72 1.75 -5.17
C LYS A 128 -2.18 2.78 -4.13
N GLY A 129 -2.10 4.05 -4.46
CA GLY A 129 -2.61 5.15 -3.63
C GLY A 129 -3.94 5.68 -4.18
N ILE A 130 -4.94 5.88 -3.33
CA ILE A 130 -6.22 6.47 -3.70
C ILE A 130 -6.49 7.63 -2.76
N SER A 131 -6.68 8.82 -3.30
CA SER A 131 -6.88 10.04 -2.52
C SER A 131 -8.17 10.74 -2.90
N ALA A 132 -8.90 11.22 -1.89
CA ALA A 132 -10.15 11.94 -2.05
C ALA A 132 -10.26 13.11 -1.05
N GLY A 133 -11.21 14.01 -1.24
CA GLY A 133 -11.39 15.17 -0.38
C GLY A 133 -10.15 16.07 -0.37
N HIS A 134 -9.62 16.36 0.81
CA HIS A 134 -8.39 17.14 1.05
C HIS A 134 -7.22 16.26 1.48
N SER A 135 -7.33 14.95 1.31
CA SER A 135 -6.35 14.00 1.82
C SER A 135 -5.03 14.02 1.03
N GLN A 136 -3.97 13.54 1.68
CA GLN A 136 -2.63 13.46 1.11
C GLN A 136 -2.11 12.02 1.24
N ASN A 137 -1.68 11.45 0.13
CA ASN A 137 -1.12 10.10 0.08
C ASN A 137 0.31 10.16 -0.47
N SER A 138 1.25 9.62 0.29
CA SER A 138 2.66 9.60 -0.09
C SER A 138 3.16 8.16 -0.15
N TYR A 139 3.92 7.84 -1.16
CA TYR A 139 4.70 6.62 -1.26
C TYR A 139 6.20 6.94 -1.18
N ARG A 140 6.92 6.22 -0.28
CA ARG A 140 8.39 6.29 -0.20
C ARG A 140 8.98 4.91 -0.40
N GLY A 141 9.78 4.75 -1.44
CA GLY A 141 10.43 3.48 -1.79
C GLY A 141 11.95 3.58 -1.70
N LEU A 142 12.58 2.55 -1.15
CA LEU A 142 14.02 2.34 -1.25
C LEU A 142 14.29 0.99 -1.90
N VAL A 143 15.04 1.00 -3.00
CA VAL A 143 15.64 -0.20 -3.57
C VAL A 143 17.17 -0.04 -3.49
N LYS A 144 17.80 -0.90 -2.71
CA LYS A 144 19.26 -0.91 -2.56
C LYS A 144 19.83 -2.25 -3.03
N VAL A 145 20.84 -2.18 -3.91
CA VAL A 145 21.57 -3.35 -4.39
C VAL A 145 23.03 -3.21 -3.97
N SER A 146 23.49 -4.12 -3.12
CA SER A 146 24.89 -4.13 -2.65
C SER A 146 25.85 -4.59 -3.73
N PRO A 147 27.16 -4.32 -3.60
CA PRO A 147 28.18 -4.77 -4.57
C PRO A 147 28.23 -6.29 -4.76
N ARG A 148 27.78 -7.08 -3.77
CA ARG A 148 27.80 -8.55 -3.83
C ARG A 148 26.55 -9.16 -4.45
N ALA A 149 25.49 -8.36 -4.61
CA ALA A 149 24.18 -8.84 -5.07
C ALA A 149 24.13 -8.98 -6.60
N GLU A 150 24.97 -9.89 -7.14
CA GLU A 150 24.98 -10.20 -8.57
C GLU A 150 23.62 -10.74 -9.02
N GLY A 151 23.16 -10.33 -10.20
CA GLY A 151 21.91 -10.79 -10.80
C GLY A 151 20.63 -10.35 -10.06
N ALA A 152 20.74 -9.37 -9.17
CA ALA A 152 19.59 -8.83 -8.47
C ALA A 152 18.56 -8.21 -9.44
N ARG A 153 17.28 -8.43 -9.19
CA ARG A 153 16.20 -7.89 -10.00
C ARG A 153 15.13 -7.24 -9.12
N ASN A 154 14.71 -6.04 -9.48
CA ASN A 154 13.58 -5.36 -8.87
C ASN A 154 12.59 -4.89 -9.93
N HIS A 155 11.30 -5.05 -9.64
CA HIS A 155 10.23 -4.39 -10.37
C HIS A 155 9.39 -3.60 -9.37
N SER A 156 9.22 -2.29 -9.62
CA SER A 156 8.44 -1.38 -8.77
C SER A 156 7.38 -0.67 -9.61
N GLN A 157 6.14 -0.78 -9.19
CA GLN A 157 5.00 -0.08 -9.77
C GLN A 157 4.29 0.72 -8.68
N CYS A 158 4.21 2.05 -8.86
CA CYS A 158 3.62 2.97 -7.89
C CYS A 158 2.58 3.83 -8.58
N ASP A 159 1.31 3.50 -8.41
CA ASP A 159 0.21 4.21 -9.08
C ASP A 159 -0.63 4.97 -8.07
N SER A 160 -1.10 6.15 -8.47
CA SER A 160 -1.96 7.01 -7.67
C SER A 160 -3.22 7.40 -8.45
N LEU A 161 -4.37 7.31 -7.78
CA LEU A 161 -5.68 7.72 -8.31
C LEU A 161 -6.22 8.88 -7.47
N LEU A 162 -6.47 10.01 -8.12
CA LEU A 162 -7.04 11.21 -7.50
C LEU A 162 -8.54 11.28 -7.81
N LEU A 163 -9.36 11.33 -6.77
CA LEU A 163 -10.83 11.39 -6.86
C LEU A 163 -11.38 12.80 -6.71
N SER A 164 -10.57 13.77 -6.27
CA SER A 164 -10.95 15.18 -6.14
C SER A 164 -9.85 16.09 -6.69
N SER A 165 -10.14 17.38 -6.80
CA SER A 165 -9.17 18.41 -7.21
C SER A 165 -8.30 18.92 -6.07
N THR A 166 -8.68 18.65 -4.82
CA THR A 166 -8.06 19.17 -3.60
C THR A 166 -7.18 18.15 -2.89
N CYS A 167 -7.27 16.87 -3.26
CA CYS A 167 -6.41 15.83 -2.72
C CYS A 167 -5.05 15.78 -3.45
N GLY A 168 -4.06 15.13 -2.82
CA GLY A 168 -2.72 15.00 -3.35
C GLY A 168 -2.17 13.58 -3.31
N ALA A 169 -1.23 13.33 -4.22
CA ALA A 169 -0.43 12.12 -4.25
C ALA A 169 1.04 12.48 -4.51
N HIS A 170 1.94 11.85 -3.75
CA HIS A 170 3.37 12.13 -3.80
C HIS A 170 4.15 10.82 -3.86
N THR A 171 5.14 10.73 -4.75
CA THR A 171 5.98 9.55 -4.90
C THR A 171 7.45 9.93 -4.74
N PHE A 172 8.13 9.28 -3.79
CA PHE A 172 9.54 9.53 -3.46
C PHE A 172 10.34 8.23 -3.63
N PRO A 173 10.71 7.86 -4.85
CA PRO A 173 11.56 6.70 -5.09
C PRO A 173 13.02 7.05 -4.78
N TYR A 174 13.71 6.14 -4.13
CA TYR A 174 15.15 6.20 -3.93
C TYR A 174 15.79 4.88 -4.34
N THR A 175 16.77 4.94 -5.22
CA THR A 175 17.53 3.77 -5.72
C THR A 175 19.02 3.95 -5.49
N ASP A 176 19.66 2.94 -4.87
CA ASP A 176 21.09 2.86 -4.65
C ASP A 176 21.61 1.53 -5.23
N ILE A 177 22.11 1.57 -6.47
CA ILE A 177 22.53 0.37 -7.20
C ILE A 177 24.04 0.36 -7.28
N GLN A 178 24.67 -0.59 -6.61
CA GLN A 178 26.13 -0.73 -6.50
C GLN A 178 26.66 -1.99 -7.22
N ASN A 179 25.84 -2.65 -8.05
CA ASN A 179 26.23 -3.80 -8.86
C ASN A 179 25.70 -3.65 -10.28
N GLU A 180 26.57 -3.74 -11.28
CA GLU A 180 26.23 -3.50 -12.69
C GLU A 180 25.41 -4.62 -13.35
N THR A 181 25.34 -5.81 -12.73
CA THR A 181 24.51 -6.92 -13.22
C THR A 181 23.05 -6.81 -12.77
N ALA A 182 22.74 -5.82 -11.92
CA ALA A 182 21.38 -5.63 -11.42
C ALA A 182 20.46 -5.03 -12.48
N VAL A 183 19.21 -5.46 -12.47
CA VAL A 183 18.13 -4.87 -13.27
C VAL A 183 17.07 -4.30 -12.32
N VAL A 184 16.89 -2.99 -12.35
CA VAL A 184 15.92 -2.29 -11.51
C VAL A 184 14.98 -1.48 -12.39
N GLU A 185 13.71 -1.81 -12.33
CA GLU A 185 12.64 -1.16 -13.09
C GLU A 185 11.72 -0.41 -12.13
N HIS A 186 11.40 0.84 -12.44
CA HIS A 186 10.46 1.63 -11.66
C HIS A 186 9.48 2.36 -12.59
N GLU A 187 8.19 2.12 -12.38
CA GLU A 187 7.11 2.81 -13.03
C GLU A 187 6.27 3.56 -12.00
N ALA A 188 5.89 4.78 -12.30
CA ALA A 188 5.00 5.57 -11.47
C ALA A 188 3.97 6.31 -12.31
N THR A 189 2.71 6.18 -11.95
CA THR A 189 1.62 6.89 -12.63
C THR A 189 0.76 7.65 -11.64
N THR A 190 0.23 8.79 -12.08
CA THR A 190 -0.79 9.53 -11.33
C THR A 190 -1.92 9.88 -12.29
N SER A 191 -3.10 9.42 -11.97
CA SER A 191 -4.30 9.66 -12.78
C SER A 191 -5.41 10.32 -11.93
N LYS A 192 -6.24 11.09 -12.60
CA LYS A 192 -7.51 11.56 -12.02
C LYS A 192 -8.64 10.68 -12.51
N ILE A 193 -9.70 10.58 -11.71
CA ILE A 193 -10.92 9.90 -12.15
C ILE A 193 -11.45 10.59 -13.41
N SER A 194 -11.77 9.79 -14.43
CA SER A 194 -12.24 10.30 -15.71
C SER A 194 -13.71 10.69 -15.64
N GLU A 195 -14.02 11.94 -15.97
CA GLU A 195 -15.41 12.39 -16.10
C GLU A 195 -16.18 11.65 -17.20
N GLU A 196 -15.47 11.25 -18.28
CA GLU A 196 -16.04 10.46 -19.36
C GLU A 196 -16.46 9.07 -18.88
N GLN A 197 -15.64 8.41 -18.05
CA GLN A 197 -15.99 7.12 -17.45
C GLN A 197 -17.19 7.24 -16.52
N LEU A 198 -17.25 8.27 -15.72
CA LEU A 198 -18.40 8.55 -14.85
C LEU A 198 -19.66 8.82 -15.67
N PHE A 199 -19.55 9.62 -16.72
CA PHE A 199 -20.64 9.90 -17.64
C PHE A 199 -21.15 8.62 -18.31
N TYR A 200 -20.26 7.78 -18.81
CA TYR A 200 -20.59 6.49 -19.40
C TYR A 200 -21.36 5.55 -18.43
N CYS A 201 -20.96 5.51 -17.17
CA CYS A 201 -21.66 4.75 -16.13
C CYS A 201 -23.06 5.32 -15.88
N ARG A 202 -23.18 6.65 -15.78
CA ARG A 202 -24.46 7.33 -15.56
C ARG A 202 -25.46 7.10 -16.70
N GLN A 203 -25.02 7.04 -17.95
CA GLN A 203 -25.86 6.72 -19.10
C GLN A 203 -26.48 5.30 -19.01
N ARG A 204 -25.93 4.43 -18.19
CA ARG A 204 -26.40 3.08 -17.91
C ARG A 204 -27.20 2.96 -16.61
N GLY A 205 -27.55 4.08 -16.01
CA GLY A 205 -28.34 4.14 -14.76
C GLY A 205 -27.52 3.83 -13.51
N ILE A 206 -26.18 3.75 -13.59
CA ILE A 206 -25.30 3.57 -12.44
C ILE A 206 -25.12 4.94 -11.77
N SER A 207 -25.35 5.01 -10.45
CA SER A 207 -25.12 6.24 -9.69
C SER A 207 -23.64 6.64 -9.72
N VAL A 208 -23.35 7.91 -9.45
CA VAL A 208 -21.93 8.37 -9.37
C VAL A 208 -21.18 7.65 -8.26
N GLU A 209 -21.82 7.38 -7.13
CA GLU A 209 -21.25 6.65 -5.99
C GLU A 209 -20.86 5.23 -6.38
N GLU A 210 -21.77 4.51 -7.00
CA GLU A 210 -21.51 3.15 -7.50
C GLU A 210 -20.40 3.12 -8.57
N ALA A 211 -20.40 4.10 -9.48
CA ALA A 211 -19.38 4.20 -10.51
C ALA A 211 -17.99 4.45 -9.92
N VAL A 212 -17.86 5.35 -8.93
CA VAL A 212 -16.62 5.57 -8.19
C VAL A 212 -16.19 4.31 -7.46
N GLY A 213 -17.10 3.62 -6.77
CA GLY A 213 -16.81 2.35 -6.10
C GLY A 213 -16.29 1.27 -7.07
N LEU A 214 -16.90 1.15 -8.26
CA LEU A 214 -16.45 0.21 -9.29
C LEU A 214 -15.03 0.54 -9.79
N ILE A 215 -14.73 1.83 -10.03
CA ILE A 215 -13.42 2.28 -10.49
C ILE A 215 -12.36 2.03 -9.42
N VAL A 216 -12.62 2.37 -8.15
CA VAL A 216 -11.73 2.16 -7.00
C VAL A 216 -11.44 0.67 -6.80
N ASN A 217 -12.47 -0.17 -6.82
CA ASN A 217 -12.30 -1.62 -6.70
C ASN A 217 -11.50 -2.21 -7.88
N GLY A 218 -11.77 -1.76 -9.10
CA GLY A 218 -11.01 -2.16 -10.28
C GLY A 218 -9.53 -1.79 -10.17
N TYR A 219 -9.25 -0.59 -9.69
CA TYR A 219 -7.90 -0.07 -9.49
C TYR A 219 -7.11 -0.83 -8.42
N ALA A 220 -7.75 -1.20 -7.32
CA ALA A 220 -7.15 -1.95 -6.21
C ALA A 220 -7.05 -3.47 -6.47
N ARG A 221 -7.71 -3.98 -7.52
CA ARG A 221 -7.93 -5.41 -7.76
C ARG A 221 -6.66 -6.26 -7.73
N GLU A 222 -5.57 -5.77 -8.27
CA GLU A 222 -4.30 -6.50 -8.32
C GLU A 222 -3.79 -6.84 -6.92
N VAL A 223 -3.83 -5.88 -5.99
CA VAL A 223 -3.42 -6.07 -4.60
C VAL A 223 -4.43 -6.93 -3.84
N MET A 224 -5.72 -6.70 -4.08
CA MET A 224 -6.79 -7.46 -3.45
C MET A 224 -6.71 -8.96 -3.76
N ASN A 225 -6.31 -9.33 -4.97
CA ASN A 225 -6.11 -10.72 -5.38
C ASN A 225 -4.94 -11.42 -4.66
N LYS A 226 -4.10 -10.68 -3.93
CA LYS A 226 -3.02 -11.26 -3.10
C LYS A 226 -3.49 -11.61 -1.68
N LEU A 227 -4.66 -11.10 -1.27
CA LEU A 227 -5.27 -11.42 0.02
C LEU A 227 -5.96 -12.79 -0.02
N PRO A 228 -6.04 -13.50 1.12
CA PRO A 228 -6.97 -14.61 1.28
C PRO A 228 -8.42 -14.16 1.02
N MET A 229 -9.25 -15.07 0.49
CA MET A 229 -10.59 -14.70 0.01
C MET A 229 -11.48 -14.05 1.08
N GLU A 230 -11.40 -14.52 2.32
CA GLU A 230 -12.18 -13.97 3.44
C GLU A 230 -11.85 -12.49 3.69
N PHE A 231 -10.57 -12.13 3.55
CA PHE A 231 -10.10 -10.76 3.77
C PHE A 231 -10.22 -9.87 2.53
N ALA A 232 -10.24 -10.46 1.34
CA ALA A 232 -10.50 -9.71 0.12
C ALA A 232 -11.92 -9.10 0.15
N VAL A 233 -12.91 -9.83 0.67
CA VAL A 233 -14.29 -9.34 0.84
C VAL A 233 -14.35 -8.21 1.88
N GLU A 234 -13.69 -8.37 3.04
CA GLU A 234 -13.62 -7.32 4.05
C GLU A 234 -12.94 -6.06 3.52
N ALA A 235 -11.81 -6.22 2.85
CA ALA A 235 -11.09 -5.10 2.24
C ALA A 235 -11.92 -4.41 1.14
N GLN A 236 -12.68 -5.15 0.33
CA GLN A 236 -13.62 -4.56 -0.65
C GLN A 236 -14.70 -3.73 0.03
N ASN A 237 -15.27 -4.23 1.13
CA ASN A 237 -16.24 -3.47 1.90
C ASN A 237 -15.62 -2.18 2.47
N CYS A 238 -14.42 -2.26 3.04
CA CYS A 238 -13.70 -1.07 3.52
C CYS A 238 -13.48 -0.05 2.41
N LEU A 239 -13.12 -0.47 1.20
CA LEU A 239 -12.92 0.42 0.05
C LEU A 239 -14.23 1.10 -0.38
N LEU A 240 -15.36 0.40 -0.31
CA LEU A 240 -16.68 0.97 -0.64
C LEU A 240 -17.13 2.02 0.38
N TYR A 241 -16.94 1.76 1.67
CA TYR A 241 -17.34 2.69 2.75
C TYR A 241 -16.43 3.93 2.85
N THR A 242 -15.17 3.83 2.43
CA THR A 242 -14.22 4.95 2.43
C THR A 242 -14.23 5.74 1.11
N SER A 243 -14.94 5.25 0.08
CA SER A 243 -15.13 6.00 -1.16
C SER A 243 -15.94 7.28 -0.90
N PRO A 244 -15.48 8.44 -1.37
CA PRO A 244 -16.16 9.70 -1.10
C PRO A 244 -17.56 9.71 -1.73
N SER A 245 -18.54 10.16 -0.95
CA SER A 245 -19.86 10.52 -1.49
C SER A 245 -19.73 11.71 -2.45
N PRO A 246 -20.49 11.77 -3.55
CA PRO A 246 -20.57 12.97 -4.41
C PRO A 246 -20.95 14.24 -3.68
N ARG A 247 -21.55 14.15 -2.48
CA ARG A 247 -21.89 15.29 -1.63
C ARG A 247 -20.65 15.95 -1.00
N ASP A 248 -19.51 15.27 -1.01
CA ASP A 248 -18.22 15.76 -0.48
C ASP A 248 -17.41 16.53 -1.55
N ARG A 249 -18.01 16.77 -2.72
CA ARG A 249 -17.46 17.57 -3.81
C ARG A 249 -17.99 19.00 -3.76
N GLY A 250 -17.91 19.64 -2.58
CA GLY A 250 -18.19 21.06 -2.44
C GLY A 250 -17.12 21.95 -3.04
#